data_c2ea7516f56b8c83c22bc8b4256c4c4a
#
_entry.id   c2ea7516f56b8c83c22bc8b4256c4c4a
#
_cell.length_a   1.000
_cell.length_b   1.000
_cell.length_c   1.000
_cell.angle_alpha   90.00
_cell.angle_beta   90.00
_cell.angle_gamma   90.00
#
_symmetry.space_group_name_H-M   'P 1'
#
loop_
_entity.id
_entity.type
_entity.pdbx_description
1 polymer ?
#
loop_
_entity_poly.entity_id
_entity_poly.type
_entity_poly.pdbx_seq_one_letter_code
_entity_poly.pdbx_strand_id
1 'polypeptide(L)'
;MKYEMAHFRKNRKDMLLFVGSILLITVMVIFSVAVDAMEGKPAQTSQTEQLTISSVTFSNGNTITVVVENNGTATSQITEVWINNEKQTFTVNSTNGAIPPNHLTDIQIFYTYSNGTDYHVKMITAKGNTYLFTATAL
;
A
#
# COMPACT_ATOMS: atom_id res chain seq x y z
N MET A 1 20.89 3.26 34.28
CA MET A 1 20.98 2.38 33.31
C MET A 1 20.16 1.19 33.41
N LYS A 2 20.22 0.47 34.45
CA LYS A 2 19.41 -0.63 34.56
C LYS A 2 17.99 -0.35 34.52
N TYR A 3 17.60 0.71 35.08
CA TYR A 3 16.23 1.00 35.10
C TYR A 3 15.76 1.18 33.72
N GLU A 4 16.49 1.84 32.92
CA GLU A 4 16.08 2.14 31.60
C GLU A 4 15.94 0.88 30.82
N MET A 5 16.78 -0.04 31.09
CA MET A 5 16.68 -1.25 30.36
C MET A 5 15.45 -2.02 30.72
N ALA A 6 15.13 -2.08 31.96
CA ALA A 6 13.96 -2.80 32.38
C ALA A 6 12.74 -2.12 31.82
N HIS A 7 12.74 -0.83 31.85
CA HIS A 7 11.61 -0.09 31.40
C HIS A 7 11.49 -0.27 29.91
N PHE A 8 12.58 -0.28 29.23
CA PHE A 8 12.60 -0.43 27.82
C PHE A 8 12.07 -1.78 27.46
N ARG A 9 12.36 -2.80 28.18
CA ARG A 9 11.87 -4.05 27.86
C ARG A 9 10.40 -4.12 28.01
N LYS A 10 9.88 -3.53 29.01
CA LYS A 10 8.49 -3.55 29.25
C LYS A 10 7.79 -2.89 28.11
N ASN A 11 8.30 -1.79 27.67
CA ASN A 11 7.66 -1.09 26.62
C ASN A 11 7.79 -1.83 25.32
N ARG A 12 8.80 -2.64 25.21
CA ARG A 12 8.98 -3.35 23.99
C ARG A 12 7.89 -4.33 23.68
N LYS A 13 7.32 -4.92 24.66
CA LYS A 13 6.30 -5.85 24.41
C LYS A 13 5.13 -5.13 23.86
N ASP A 14 4.76 -4.05 24.47
CA ASP A 14 3.61 -3.31 24.02
C ASP A 14 3.91 -2.73 22.65
N MET A 15 5.09 -2.34 22.42
CA MET A 15 5.41 -1.77 21.16
C MET A 15 5.40 -2.78 20.09
N LEU A 16 5.79 -3.99 20.38
CA LEU A 16 5.80 -4.98 19.36
C LEU A 16 4.41 -5.27 18.83
N LEU A 17 3.46 -5.19 19.70
CA LEU A 17 2.11 -5.45 19.28
C LEU A 17 1.66 -4.34 18.38
N PHE A 18 2.07 -3.15 18.68
CA PHE A 18 1.67 -2.04 17.95
C PHE A 18 2.46 -2.03 16.70
N VAL A 19 3.70 -2.19 16.75
CA VAL A 19 4.55 -2.12 15.63
C VAL A 19 4.25 -3.25 14.68
N GLY A 20 3.75 -4.32 15.19
CA GLY A 20 3.37 -5.40 14.32
C GLY A 20 2.37 -4.95 13.29
N SER A 21 1.44 -4.16 13.71
CA SER A 21 0.43 -3.74 12.78
C SER A 21 0.93 -2.60 11.94
N ILE A 22 1.84 -1.84 12.42
CA ILE A 22 2.31 -0.75 11.64
C ILE A 22 3.31 -1.22 10.62
N LEU A 23 4.04 -2.22 10.92
CA LEU A 23 5.00 -2.70 10.02
C LEU A 23 4.39 -3.11 8.72
N LEU A 24 3.20 -3.52 8.77
CA LEU A 24 2.57 -3.93 7.58
C LEU A 24 2.47 -2.78 6.67
N ILE A 25 2.43 -1.64 7.25
CA ILE A 25 2.26 -0.49 6.46
C ILE A 25 3.54 -0.05 5.92
N THR A 26 4.52 -0.14 6.65
CA THR A 26 5.75 0.44 6.23
C THR A 26 6.31 -0.28 5.11
N VAL A 27 5.84 -1.34 4.88
CA VAL A 27 6.40 -1.99 3.89
C VAL A 27 6.32 -1.38 2.66
N MET A 28 5.76 -0.73 2.41
CA MET A 28 5.62 -0.21 1.31
C MET A 28 6.49 0.09 0.42
N VAL A 29 6.96 0.45 0.17
CA VAL A 29 7.71 0.84 -0.61
C VAL A 29 7.73 1.30 -1.80
N ILE A 30 7.68 1.29 -2.29
CA ILE A 30 7.82 1.67 -3.26
C ILE A 30 8.11 2.29 -4.18
N PHE A 31 8.09 2.75 -4.55
CA PHE A 31 8.27 3.43 -5.34
C PHE A 31 8.56 3.36 -6.51
N SER A 32 8.80 3.42 -6.79
CA SER A 32 9.10 2.97 -7.79
C SER A 32 8.86 3.79 -8.85
N VAL A 33 8.11 3.93 -9.21
CA VAL A 33 7.82 4.70 -10.13
C VAL A 33 8.65 5.59 -10.63
N ALA A 34 9.03 6.24 -9.99
CA ALA A 34 9.79 7.19 -10.36
C ALA A 34 10.61 7.03 -11.51
N VAL A 35 11.24 6.19 -11.59
CA VAL A 35 12.00 6.05 -12.65
C VAL A 35 11.64 6.63 -13.89
N ASP A 36 10.62 6.35 -14.38
CA ASP A 36 10.27 6.89 -15.54
C ASP A 36 10.33 8.27 -15.58
N ALA A 37 10.01 8.83 -14.68
CA ALA A 37 9.92 10.19 -14.67
C ALA A 37 11.15 10.71 -15.19
N MET A 38 12.09 10.08 -14.96
CA MET A 38 13.25 10.65 -15.29
C MET A 38 13.54 10.69 -16.65
N GLU A 39 13.07 9.93 -17.31
CA GLU A 39 13.34 9.97 -18.56
C GLU A 39 13.21 11.14 -19.24
N GLY A 40 13.66 11.96 -19.04
CA GLY A 40 13.71 13.04 -19.78
C GLY A 40 12.56 13.78 -20.14
N LYS A 41 11.70 13.78 -19.58
CA LYS A 41 10.69 14.49 -19.94
C LYS A 41 10.69 15.64 -19.21
N PRO A 42 11.32 16.35 -19.33
CA PRO A 42 11.46 17.44 -18.60
C PRO A 42 10.38 18.22 -18.35
N ALA A 43 10.40 18.68 -17.78
CA ALA A 43 9.56 19.61 -17.50
C ALA A 43 8.27 19.63 -17.70
N GLN A 44 7.90 19.17 -18.06
CA GLN A 44 6.78 19.28 -18.31
C GLN A 44 5.91 19.36 -17.34
N THR A 45 5.54 19.31 -16.90
CA THR A 45 4.66 19.49 -16.12
C THR A 45 4.28 18.97 -15.23
N SER A 46 4.52 18.56 -15.11
CA SER A 46 4.18 18.33 -14.05
C SER A 46 3.23 17.56 -13.38
N GLN A 47 2.40 16.98 -13.83
CA GLN A 47 1.47 16.20 -13.10
C GLN A 47 2.09 14.87 -12.83
N THR A 48 2.31 14.54 -11.61
CA THR A 48 2.96 13.30 -11.23
C THR A 48 2.00 12.40 -10.49
N GLU A 49 2.00 11.13 -10.83
CA GLU A 49 1.21 10.17 -10.13
C GLU A 49 2.06 9.57 -9.04
N GLN A 50 1.61 9.57 -7.82
CA GLN A 50 2.37 8.98 -6.74
C GLN A 50 1.42 8.46 -5.68
N LEU A 51 1.36 7.17 -5.51
CA LEU A 51 0.47 6.56 -4.53
C LEU A 51 1.28 5.98 -3.39
N THR A 52 0.74 6.11 -2.20
CA THR A 52 1.37 5.59 -0.99
C THR A 52 0.38 4.66 -0.33
N ILE A 53 0.86 3.54 0.18
CA ILE A 53 -0.01 2.61 0.87
C ILE A 53 -0.10 3.07 2.31
N SER A 54 -1.28 3.43 2.73
CA SER A 54 -1.48 3.94 4.06
C SER A 54 -1.75 2.81 5.06
N SER A 55 -2.47 1.80 4.67
CA SER A 55 -2.69 0.66 5.55
C SER A 55 -3.18 -0.54 4.75
N VAL A 56 -3.03 -1.72 5.32
CA VAL A 56 -3.51 -2.94 4.70
C VAL A 56 -4.20 -3.73 5.79
N THR A 57 -5.43 -4.13 5.57
CA THR A 57 -6.20 -4.88 6.55
C THR A 57 -6.71 -6.17 5.92
N PHE A 58 -6.56 -7.27 6.64
CA PHE A 58 -7.06 -8.55 6.18
C PHE A 58 -8.32 -8.86 6.99
N SER A 59 -9.40 -9.19 6.33
CA SER A 59 -10.64 -9.45 7.04
C SER A 59 -11.43 -10.61 6.47
N ASN A 60 -12.18 -11.25 7.33
CA ASN A 60 -13.09 -12.33 6.96
C ASN A 60 -12.49 -13.48 6.15
N GLY A 61 -11.20 -13.62 6.15
CA GLY A 61 -10.54 -14.71 5.43
C GLY A 61 -10.53 -14.54 3.92
N ASN A 62 -11.20 -13.57 3.41
CA ASN A 62 -11.30 -13.43 1.97
C ASN A 62 -11.29 -12.00 1.42
N THR A 63 -10.93 -11.05 2.23
CA THR A 63 -10.90 -9.66 1.76
C THR A 63 -9.64 -8.97 2.26
N ILE A 64 -8.96 -8.31 1.37
CA ILE A 64 -7.79 -7.52 1.72
C ILE A 64 -8.14 -6.09 1.37
N THR A 65 -8.13 -5.21 2.36
CA THR A 65 -8.45 -3.81 2.12
C THR A 65 -7.17 -3.00 2.17
N VAL A 66 -6.86 -2.29 1.12
CA VAL A 66 -5.68 -1.48 1.03
C VAL A 66 -6.12 -0.03 0.99
N VAL A 67 -5.64 0.77 1.91
CA VAL A 67 -5.96 2.19 1.89
C VAL A 67 -4.80 2.88 1.21
N VAL A 68 -5.09 3.57 0.15
CA VAL A 68 -4.08 4.22 -0.66
C VAL A 68 -4.28 5.71 -0.61
N GLU A 69 -3.19 6.44 -0.52
CA GLU A 69 -3.26 7.88 -0.53
C GLU A 69 -2.55 8.40 -1.76
N ASN A 70 -3.13 9.34 -2.45
CA ASN A 70 -2.50 9.91 -3.63
C ASN A 70 -1.72 11.14 -3.21
N ASN A 71 -0.40 11.01 -3.17
CA ASN A 71 0.45 12.11 -2.79
C ASN A 71 1.00 12.85 -4.02
N GLY A 72 0.51 12.51 -5.15
CA GLY A 72 0.96 13.16 -6.38
C GLY A 72 0.11 14.35 -6.74
N THR A 73 0.29 14.85 -7.91
CA THR A 73 -0.48 16.00 -8.38
C THR A 73 -1.45 15.57 -9.48
N ALA A 74 -1.38 14.33 -9.92
CA ALA A 74 -2.29 13.85 -10.96
C ALA A 74 -3.28 12.86 -10.33
N THR A 75 -4.49 12.81 -10.87
CA THR A 75 -5.47 11.82 -10.42
C THR A 75 -5.01 10.44 -10.89
N SER A 76 -5.15 9.46 -10.02
CA SER A 76 -4.77 8.10 -10.36
C SER A 76 -6.00 7.23 -10.50
N GLN A 77 -5.86 6.12 -11.18
CA GLN A 77 -6.95 5.18 -11.31
C GLN A 77 -6.32 3.79 -11.36
N ILE A 78 -6.69 2.93 -10.45
CA ILE A 78 -6.16 1.58 -10.41
C ILE A 78 -6.91 0.74 -11.42
N THR A 79 -6.20 0.11 -12.32
CA THR A 79 -6.84 -0.70 -13.34
C THR A 79 -6.63 -2.18 -13.13
N GLU A 80 -5.59 -2.58 -12.41
CA GLU A 80 -5.35 -3.99 -12.15
C GLU A 80 -4.71 -4.19 -10.80
N VAL A 81 -5.05 -5.28 -10.15
CA VAL A 81 -4.44 -5.66 -8.90
C VAL A 81 -4.04 -7.11 -9.04
N TRP A 82 -2.80 -7.41 -8.69
CA TRP A 82 -2.28 -8.76 -8.77
C TRP A 82 -1.74 -9.16 -7.40
N ILE A 83 -1.97 -10.41 -7.02
CA ILE A 83 -1.41 -10.94 -5.79
C ILE A 83 -0.65 -12.19 -6.16
N ASN A 84 0.61 -12.24 -5.79
CA ASN A 84 1.49 -13.37 -6.09
C ASN A 84 1.42 -13.73 -7.58
N ASN A 85 1.42 -12.71 -8.39
CA ASN A 85 1.42 -12.85 -9.85
C ASN A 85 0.13 -13.38 -10.45
N GLU A 86 -0.96 -13.27 -9.73
CA GLU A 86 -2.24 -13.64 -10.30
C GLU A 86 -3.19 -12.47 -10.19
N LYS A 87 -3.89 -12.17 -11.26
CA LYS A 87 -4.76 -11.02 -11.30
C LYS A 87 -6.00 -11.25 -10.44
N GLN A 88 -6.40 -10.26 -9.68
CA GLN A 88 -7.51 -10.40 -8.76
C GLN A 88 -8.63 -9.42 -9.04
N THR A 89 -9.81 -9.75 -8.54
CA THR A 89 -10.95 -8.89 -8.64
C THR A 89 -10.90 -7.91 -7.49
N PHE A 90 -11.21 -6.67 -7.74
CA PHE A 90 -11.15 -5.66 -6.70
C PHE A 90 -12.17 -4.56 -6.95
N THR A 91 -12.44 -3.75 -5.93
CA THR A 91 -13.29 -2.59 -6.08
C THR A 91 -12.57 -1.41 -5.44
N VAL A 92 -12.82 -0.23 -5.95
CA VAL A 92 -12.23 0.99 -5.43
C VAL A 92 -13.37 1.84 -4.92
N ASN A 93 -13.28 2.27 -3.67
CA ASN A 93 -14.36 3.02 -3.07
C ASN A 93 -14.25 4.50 -3.43
N SER A 94 -14.50 4.83 -4.65
CA SER A 94 -14.46 6.22 -5.10
C SER A 94 -15.25 6.31 -6.39
N THR A 95 -15.47 7.51 -6.85
CA THR A 95 -16.23 7.72 -8.06
C THR A 95 -15.42 7.27 -9.24
N ASN A 96 -15.94 6.33 -9.99
CA ASN A 96 -15.28 5.80 -11.17
C ASN A 96 -13.90 5.24 -10.89
N GLY A 97 -13.61 4.87 -9.66
CA GLY A 97 -12.32 4.29 -9.35
C GLY A 97 -11.18 5.28 -9.32
N ALA A 98 -11.49 6.56 -9.35
CA ALA A 98 -10.43 7.57 -9.41
C ALA A 98 -9.95 7.95 -8.01
N ILE A 99 -8.68 8.27 -7.90
CA ILE A 99 -8.09 8.71 -6.65
C ILE A 99 -7.47 10.07 -6.89
N PRO A 100 -8.18 11.13 -6.54
CA PRO A 100 -7.66 12.48 -6.78
C PRO A 100 -6.49 12.80 -5.86
N PRO A 101 -5.70 13.81 -6.20
CA PRO A 101 -4.58 14.19 -5.36
C PRO A 101 -5.04 14.52 -3.94
N ASN A 102 -4.23 14.14 -2.98
CA ASN A 102 -4.49 14.40 -1.57
C ASN A 102 -5.72 13.69 -1.00
N HIS A 103 -6.15 12.62 -1.62
CA HIS A 103 -7.27 11.85 -1.12
C HIS A 103 -6.84 10.42 -0.75
N LEU A 104 -7.57 9.86 0.20
CA LEU A 104 -7.36 8.48 0.60
C LEU A 104 -8.53 7.68 0.04
N THR A 105 -8.27 6.50 -0.39
CA THR A 105 -9.31 5.64 -0.97
C THR A 105 -9.07 4.20 -0.56
N ASP A 106 -10.13 3.48 -0.29
CA ASP A 106 -10.02 2.08 0.07
C ASP A 106 -10.15 1.22 -1.17
N ILE A 107 -9.26 0.27 -1.31
CA ILE A 107 -9.34 -0.68 -2.39
C ILE A 107 -9.57 -2.02 -1.76
N GLN A 108 -10.66 -2.68 -2.08
CA GLN A 108 -10.97 -3.98 -1.53
C GLN A 108 -10.64 -5.05 -2.56
N ILE A 109 -9.76 -5.95 -2.20
CA ILE A 109 -9.34 -7.01 -3.09
C ILE A 109 -9.94 -8.30 -2.58
N PHE A 110 -10.64 -9.01 -3.44
CA PHE A 110 -11.29 -10.24 -3.04
C PHE A 110 -10.35 -11.41 -3.26
N TYR A 111 -9.76 -11.86 -2.18
CA TYR A 111 -8.74 -12.90 -2.26
C TYR A 111 -8.72 -13.70 -0.96
N THR A 112 -8.78 -15.00 -1.06
CA THR A 112 -8.76 -15.85 0.12
C THR A 112 -7.34 -15.93 0.63
N TYR A 113 -7.13 -15.60 1.87
CA TYR A 113 -5.79 -15.57 2.43
C TYR A 113 -5.66 -16.47 3.65
N SER A 114 -4.43 -16.74 4.04
CA SER A 114 -4.15 -17.52 5.24
C SER A 114 -3.31 -16.69 6.17
N ASN A 115 -3.62 -16.75 7.46
CA ASN A 115 -2.87 -15.97 8.42
C ASN A 115 -1.42 -16.40 8.45
N GLY A 116 -0.54 -15.47 8.66
CA GLY A 116 0.88 -15.75 8.73
C GLY A 116 1.58 -15.84 7.38
N THR A 117 0.89 -15.60 6.32
CA THR A 117 1.46 -15.69 4.99
C THR A 117 1.73 -14.32 4.41
N ASP A 118 2.82 -14.21 3.69
CA ASP A 118 3.18 -12.94 3.04
C ASP A 118 2.58 -12.94 1.64
N TYR A 119 1.99 -11.83 1.28
CA TYR A 119 1.41 -11.70 -0.05
C TYR A 119 2.07 -10.53 -0.80
N HIS A 120 2.49 -10.78 -2.02
CA HIS A 120 3.12 -9.76 -2.83
C HIS A 120 2.04 -9.12 -3.70
N VAL A 121 1.78 -7.87 -3.45
CA VAL A 121 0.71 -7.16 -4.14
C VAL A 121 1.26 -6.20 -5.16
N LYS A 122 0.66 -6.20 -6.33
CA LYS A 122 1.08 -5.31 -7.38
C LYS A 122 -0.16 -4.59 -7.88
N MET A 123 -0.13 -3.27 -7.92
CA MET A 123 -1.23 -2.49 -8.43
C MET A 123 -0.76 -1.72 -9.63
N ILE A 124 -1.54 -1.72 -10.68
CA ILE A 124 -1.19 -1.04 -11.91
C ILE A 124 -2.21 0.04 -12.17
N THR A 125 -1.76 1.22 -12.55
CA THR A 125 -2.64 2.33 -12.79
C THR A 125 -2.89 2.54 -14.28
N ALA A 126 -3.86 3.34 -14.59
CA ALA A 126 -4.19 3.63 -15.97
C ALA A 126 -3.03 4.26 -16.72
N LYS A 127 -2.13 4.92 -16.00
CA LYS A 127 -0.99 5.54 -16.65
C LYS A 127 0.15 4.55 -16.83
N GLY A 128 -0.04 3.33 -16.40
CA GLY A 128 0.99 2.31 -16.58
C GLY A 128 1.98 2.20 -15.44
N ASN A 129 1.79 2.94 -14.36
CA ASN A 129 2.72 2.85 -13.25
C ASN A 129 2.38 1.64 -12.40
N THR A 130 3.38 1.06 -11.81
CA THR A 130 3.21 -0.15 -11.01
C THR A 130 3.67 0.12 -9.59
N TYR A 131 2.85 -0.28 -8.62
CA TYR A 131 3.19 -0.13 -7.22
C TYR A 131 3.24 -1.50 -6.57
N LEU A 132 4.39 -1.83 -5.98
CA LEU A 132 4.58 -3.15 -5.39
C LEU A 132 4.76 -3.05 -3.89
N PHE A 133 4.15 -3.95 -3.16
CA PHE A 133 4.38 -4.03 -1.74
C PHE A 133 4.07 -5.44 -1.25
N THR A 134 4.54 -5.75 -0.07
CA THR A 134 4.29 -7.06 0.54
C THR A 134 3.51 -6.84 1.82
N ALA A 135 2.49 -7.62 2.04
CA ALA A 135 1.71 -7.54 3.25
C ALA A 135 1.60 -8.92 3.86
N THR A 136 1.61 -8.98 5.17
CA THR A 136 1.53 -10.25 5.88
C THR A 136 0.18 -10.32 6.59
N ALA A 137 -0.53 -11.40 6.39
CA ALA A 137 -1.82 -11.59 7.05
C ALA A 137 -1.55 -12.05 8.47
N LEU A 138 -2.04 -11.34 9.46
CA LEU A 138 -1.77 -11.65 10.86
C LEU A 138 -2.95 -12.29 11.56
#